data_d2aabce012f016d5f7e04966005fa759
#
_entry.id   d2aabce012f016d5f7e04966005fa759
#
_cell.length_a   1.000
_cell.length_b   1.000
_cell.length_c   1.000
_cell.angle_alpha   90.00
_cell.angle_beta   90.00
_cell.angle_gamma   90.00
#
_symmetry.space_group_name_H-M   'P 1'
#
loop_
_entity.id
_entity.type
_entity.pdbx_description
1 polymer ?
#
loop_
_entity_poly.entity_id
_entity_poly.type
_entity_poly.pdbx_seq_one_letter_code
_entity_poly.pdbx_strand_id
1 'polypeptide(L)' 'MKTLYDVQQLLKSYGTIVYLGDRESDIAMMMLELDELEQAGVLEKKQYDSAKLILRYELQQSRKD' A
#
# COMPACT_ATOMS: atom_id res chain seq x y z
N MET A 1 -2.30 -12.08 0.60
CA MET A 1 -2.02 -10.78 -0.03
C MET A 1 -0.81 -10.92 -0.93
N LYS A 2 -0.97 -10.71 -2.22
CA LYS A 2 0.11 -10.98 -3.18
C LYS A 2 0.37 -9.86 -4.18
N THR A 3 -0.62 -9.03 -4.44
CA THR A 3 -0.52 -8.03 -5.52
C THR A 3 -0.88 -6.65 -5.03
N LEU A 4 -0.54 -5.66 -5.86
CA LEU A 4 -0.92 -4.28 -5.59
C LEU A 4 -2.44 -4.15 -5.42
N TYR A 5 -3.19 -4.90 -6.21
CA TYR A 5 -4.63 -4.90 -6.09
C TYR A 5 -5.08 -5.32 -4.68
N ASP A 6 -4.41 -6.33 -4.12
CA ASP A 6 -4.74 -6.80 -2.78
C ASP A 6 -4.50 -5.70 -1.74
N VAL A 7 -3.42 -4.94 -1.90
CA VAL A 7 -3.15 -3.82 -0.99
C VAL A 7 -4.22 -2.75 -1.14
N GLN A 8 -4.64 -2.46 -2.36
CA GLN A 8 -5.72 -1.50 -2.60
C GLN A 8 -7.01 -1.95 -1.92
N GLN A 9 -7.32 -3.24 -2.01
CA GLN A 9 -8.53 -3.77 -1.36
C GLN A 9 -8.43 -3.70 0.15
N LEU A 10 -7.25 -3.97 0.70
CA LEU A 10 -7.03 -3.85 2.14
C LEU A 10 -7.30 -2.41 2.60
N LEU A 11 -6.72 -1.44 1.92
CA LEU A 11 -6.93 -0.03 2.27
C LEU A 11 -8.39 0.38 2.10
N LYS A 12 -9.03 -0.11 1.06
CA LYS A 12 -10.43 0.19 0.83
C LYS A 12 -11.30 -0.31 1.99
N SER A 13 -10.95 -1.45 2.57
CA SER A 13 -11.70 -1.99 3.71
C SER A 13 -11.62 -1.09 4.93
N TYR A 14 -10.63 -0.21 4.98
CA TYR A 14 -10.49 0.80 6.04
C TYR A 14 -11.01 2.17 5.61
N GLY A 15 -11.67 2.22 4.45
CA GLY A 15 -12.26 3.46 3.98
C GLY A 15 -11.34 4.34 3.15
N THR A 16 -10.17 3.83 2.77
CA THR A 16 -9.18 4.60 2.02
C THR A 16 -9.11 4.13 0.58
N ILE A 17 -9.34 5.03 -0.35
CA ILE A 17 -9.20 4.76 -1.78
C ILE A 17 -8.12 5.69 -2.31
N VAL A 18 -7.05 5.10 -2.85
CA VAL A 18 -5.94 5.87 -3.41
C VAL A 18 -5.94 5.71 -4.93
N TYR A 19 -6.12 6.81 -5.63
CA TYR A 19 -6.01 6.83 -7.08
C TYR A 19 -5.69 8.24 -7.55
N LEU A 20 -4.41 8.51 -7.79
CA LEU A 20 -3.93 9.81 -8.21
C LEU A 20 -3.62 9.85 -9.71
N GLY A 21 -3.69 8.70 -10.37
CA GLY A 21 -3.43 8.61 -11.80
C GLY A 21 -1.96 8.42 -12.15
N ASP A 22 -1.10 8.32 -11.15
CA ASP A 22 0.32 8.09 -11.33
C ASP A 22 0.76 6.97 -10.39
N ARG A 23 1.36 5.92 -10.94
CA ARG A 23 1.68 4.74 -10.15
C ARG A 23 2.61 5.03 -8.97
N GLU A 24 3.68 5.80 -9.19
CA GLU A 24 4.60 6.13 -8.11
C GLU A 24 3.92 6.91 -6.99
N SER A 25 3.11 7.89 -7.37
CA SER A 25 2.37 8.68 -6.39
C SER A 25 1.35 7.84 -5.63
N ASP A 26 0.66 6.96 -6.34
CA ASP A 26 -0.31 6.06 -5.72
C ASP A 26 0.38 5.15 -4.71
N ILE A 27 1.52 4.57 -5.08
CA ILE A 27 2.26 3.69 -4.18
C ILE A 27 2.75 4.45 -2.95
N ALA A 28 3.30 5.63 -3.14
CA ALA A 28 3.80 6.45 -2.03
C ALA A 28 2.67 6.78 -1.06
N MET A 29 1.50 7.14 -1.59
CA MET A 29 0.35 7.46 -0.74
C MET A 29 -0.15 6.22 -0.01
N MET A 30 -0.17 5.07 -0.67
CA MET A 30 -0.57 3.82 -0.03
C MET A 30 0.38 3.46 1.11
N MET A 31 1.68 3.69 0.94
CA MET A 31 2.65 3.44 2.00
C MET A 31 2.36 4.33 3.23
N LEU A 32 2.06 5.60 2.97
CA LEU A 32 1.75 6.52 4.04
C LEU A 32 0.49 6.09 4.79
N GLU A 33 -0.54 5.68 4.06
CA GLU A 33 -1.79 5.22 4.68
C GLU A 33 -1.57 3.96 5.52
N LEU A 34 -0.75 3.04 5.02
CA LEU A 34 -0.41 1.84 5.79
C LEU A 34 0.30 2.20 7.09
N ASP A 35 1.24 3.14 7.04
CA ASP A 35 1.95 3.59 8.22
C ASP A 35 0.98 4.17 9.26
N GLU A 36 0.02 4.96 8.81
CA GLU A 36 -0.98 5.56 9.70
C GLU A 36 -1.86 4.50 10.35
N LEU A 37 -2.29 3.51 9.57
CA LEU A 37 -3.13 2.43 10.11
C LEU A 37 -2.36 1.59 11.11
N GLU A 38 -1.10 1.33 10.85
CA GLU A 38 -0.26 0.56 11.74
C GLU A 38 -0.05 1.32 13.06
N GLN A 39 0.21 2.61 12.98
CA GLN A 39 0.40 3.45 14.15
C GLN A 39 -0.88 3.56 14.98
N ALA A 40 -2.02 3.53 14.31
CA ALA A 40 -3.31 3.55 15.00
C ALA A 40 -3.65 2.22 15.66
N GLY A 41 -2.87 1.18 15.40
CA GLY A 41 -3.08 -0.12 16.01
C GLY A 41 -4.21 -0.92 15.42
N VAL A 42 -4.74 -0.53 14.24
CA VAL A 42 -5.85 -1.24 13.62
C VAL A 42 -5.39 -2.24 12.56
N LEU A 43 -4.12 -2.23 12.21
CA LEU A 43 -3.58 -3.12 11.19
C LEU A 43 -2.57 -4.05 11.83
N GLU A 44 -2.73 -5.37 11.59
CA GLU A 44 -1.80 -6.35 12.12
C GLU A 44 -0.43 -6.20 11.48
N LYS A 45 0.62 -6.48 12.26
CA LYS A 45 1.98 -6.34 11.77
C LYS A 45 2.23 -7.20 10.53
N LYS A 46 1.68 -8.42 10.49
CA LYS A 46 1.82 -9.30 9.33
C LYS A 46 1.26 -8.66 8.07
N GLN A 47 0.08 -8.07 8.19
CA GLN A 47 -0.55 -7.40 7.05
C GLN A 47 0.27 -6.19 6.62
N TYR A 48 0.73 -5.41 7.59
CA TYR A 48 1.56 -4.24 7.33
C TYR A 48 2.84 -4.63 6.59
N ASP A 49 3.55 -5.63 7.12
CA ASP A 49 4.81 -6.07 6.51
C ASP A 49 4.59 -6.60 5.09
N SER A 50 3.57 -7.42 4.88
CA SER A 50 3.27 -7.97 3.56
C SER A 50 2.92 -6.87 2.56
N ALA A 51 2.09 -5.94 2.98
CA ALA A 51 1.67 -4.83 2.11
C ALA A 51 2.86 -3.94 1.74
N LYS A 52 3.73 -3.64 2.71
CA LYS A 52 4.91 -2.81 2.44
C LYS A 52 5.85 -3.49 1.46
N LEU A 53 6.05 -4.80 1.58
CA LEU A 53 6.89 -5.53 0.63
C LEU A 53 6.33 -5.45 -0.78
N ILE A 54 5.03 -5.63 -0.91
CA ILE A 54 4.38 -5.54 -2.22
C ILE A 54 4.55 -4.15 -2.81
N LEU A 55 4.34 -3.12 -2.01
CA LEU A 55 4.45 -1.75 -2.50
C LEU A 55 5.88 -1.39 -2.89
N ARG A 56 6.86 -1.85 -2.11
CA ARG A 56 8.27 -1.62 -2.46
C ARG A 56 8.62 -2.28 -3.78
N TYR A 57 8.16 -3.51 -3.98
CA TYR A 57 8.40 -4.21 -5.23
C TYR A 57 7.78 -3.46 -6.41
N GLU A 58 6.53 -3.04 -6.27
CA GLU A 58 5.85 -2.31 -7.33
C GLU A 58 6.51 -0.97 -7.62
N LEU A 59 6.98 -0.30 -6.58
CA LEU A 59 7.68 0.97 -6.75
C LEU A 59 8.95 0.79 -7.57
N GLN A 60 9.73 -0.26 -7.29
CA GLN A 60 10.94 -0.55 -8.05
C GLN A 60 10.61 -0.85 -9.50
N GLN A 61 9.54 -1.61 -9.74
CA GLN A 61 9.12 -1.92 -11.10
C GLN A 61 8.69 -0.68 -11.87
N SER A 62 8.02 0.25 -11.21
CA SER A 62 7.55 1.48 -11.87
C SER A 62 8.70 2.42 -12.21
N ARG A 63 9.83 2.31 -11.51
CA ARG A 63 11.02 3.13 -11.76
C ARG A 63 11.98 2.49 -12.74
N LYS A 64 11.68 1.28 -13.17
CA LYS A 64 12.55 0.53 -14.07
C LYS A 64 12.21 0.88 -15.49
N ASP A 65 13.17 1.32 -16.25
CA ASP A 65 12.99 1.64 -17.67
C ASP A 65 13.44 0.52 -18.56
#